data_12c58a0d0a970010d3e40b8f30b69d12
#
_entry.id   12c58a0d0a970010d3e40b8f30b69d12
#
_cell.length_a   1.000
_cell.length_b   1.000
_cell.length_c   1.000
_cell.angle_alpha   90.00
_cell.angle_beta   90.00
_cell.angle_gamma   90.00
#
_symmetry.space_group_name_H-M   'P 1'
#
loop_
_entity.id
_entity.type
_entity.pdbx_description
1 polymer ?
#
loop_
_entity_poly.entity_id
_entity_poly.type
_entity_poly.pdbx_seq_one_letter_code
_entity_poly.pdbx_strand_id
1 'polypeptide(L)'
;MTKMIDFSDAKLSSRNLEYGGRAGEKKGIIFNNEFWFLKFPKNTIGMNNVKGLSYVTSPLSEYIGSNIYRILGYDVHETILGVCFDGKRYKVVCACKDFIKDDKNQFLIPYTALRKDTNPALMEKMKRYLYQLLILMRLFFS
;
A
#
# COMPACT_ATOMS: atom_id res chain seq x y z
N MET A 1 -10.74 24.35 -3.57
CA MET A 1 -9.39 23.81 -3.26
C MET A 1 -9.56 22.65 -2.30
N THR A 2 -9.32 21.41 -2.71
CA THR A 2 -9.48 20.24 -1.83
C THR A 2 -8.35 20.27 -0.81
N LYS A 3 -8.66 20.45 0.46
CA LYS A 3 -7.68 20.48 1.54
C LYS A 3 -7.12 19.04 1.71
N MET A 4 -5.81 18.87 1.63
CA MET A 4 -5.18 17.59 1.96
C MET A 4 -5.42 17.26 3.44
N ILE A 5 -5.67 15.97 3.72
CA ILE A 5 -5.87 15.50 5.09
C ILE A 5 -4.52 15.44 5.79
N ASP A 6 -4.44 15.97 7.00
CA ASP A 6 -3.29 15.85 7.89
C ASP A 6 -3.52 14.68 8.86
N PHE A 7 -2.64 13.69 8.82
CA PHE A 7 -2.67 12.51 9.66
C PHE A 7 -1.70 12.56 10.85
N SER A 8 -1.10 13.74 11.13
CA SER A 8 -0.07 13.88 12.17
C SER A 8 -0.59 13.49 13.56
N ASP A 9 -1.82 13.83 13.86
CA ASP A 9 -2.46 13.57 15.15
C ASP A 9 -3.33 12.30 15.15
N ALA A 10 -3.28 11.50 14.09
CA ALA A 10 -4.05 10.28 14.01
C ALA A 10 -3.62 9.27 15.09
N LYS A 11 -4.59 8.70 15.80
CA LYS A 11 -4.36 7.70 16.84
C LYS A 11 -3.66 6.47 16.24
N LEU A 12 -2.62 5.98 16.92
CA LEU A 12 -1.94 4.76 16.51
C LEU A 12 -2.86 3.54 16.65
N SER A 13 -2.80 2.67 15.67
CA SER A 13 -3.47 1.38 15.68
C SER A 13 -2.69 0.36 16.49
N SER A 14 -3.39 -0.52 17.20
CA SER A 14 -2.80 -1.70 17.84
C SER A 14 -2.13 -2.66 16.84
N ARG A 15 -2.53 -2.60 15.56
CA ARG A 15 -1.99 -3.41 14.45
C ARG A 15 -0.72 -2.84 13.83
N ASN A 16 -0.11 -1.83 14.43
CA ASN A 16 1.05 -1.15 13.83
C ASN A 16 2.22 -2.10 13.52
N LEU A 17 2.39 -3.18 14.30
CA LEU A 17 3.43 -4.20 14.09
C LEU A 17 3.12 -5.21 12.98
N GLU A 18 1.86 -5.31 12.54
CA GLU A 18 1.42 -6.28 11.53
C GLU A 18 1.74 -5.83 10.09
N TYR A 19 1.97 -4.55 9.89
CA TYR A 19 2.24 -3.97 8.56
C TYR A 19 3.70 -4.12 8.14
N GLY A 20 4.13 -5.36 7.96
CA GLY A 20 5.46 -5.69 7.45
C GLY A 20 5.66 -5.31 5.97
N GLY A 21 6.88 -5.44 5.49
CA GLY A 21 7.24 -5.33 4.07
C GLY A 21 8.45 -4.46 3.80
N ARG A 22 9.07 -4.68 2.63
CA ARG A 22 10.32 -4.00 2.21
C ARG A 22 10.11 -2.62 1.59
N ALA A 23 8.87 -2.21 1.35
CA ALA A 23 8.51 -1.06 0.52
C ALA A 23 8.36 0.27 1.28
N GLY A 24 9.21 0.53 2.28
CA GLY A 24 9.21 1.78 3.04
C GLY A 24 8.56 1.66 4.41
N GLU A 25 8.62 2.77 5.16
CA GLU A 25 8.04 2.86 6.50
C GLU A 25 6.50 2.88 6.40
N LYS A 26 5.87 2.11 7.27
CA LYS A 26 4.42 2.05 7.43
C LYS A 26 4.05 2.35 8.87
N LYS A 27 2.94 3.04 9.06
CA LYS A 27 2.41 3.39 10.38
C LYS A 27 0.92 3.08 10.42
N GLY A 28 0.51 2.15 11.26
CA GLY A 28 -0.91 1.83 11.47
C GLY A 28 -1.59 2.93 12.28
N ILE A 29 -2.74 3.39 11.81
CA ILE A 29 -3.54 4.43 12.44
C ILE A 29 -5.01 4.02 12.51
N ILE A 30 -5.76 4.70 13.38
CA ILE A 30 -7.22 4.68 13.40
C ILE A 30 -7.69 6.00 12.81
N PHE A 31 -8.45 5.93 11.73
CA PHE A 31 -9.05 7.07 11.08
C PHE A 31 -10.52 6.77 10.77
N ASN A 32 -11.42 7.67 11.13
CA ASN A 32 -12.88 7.47 11.04
C ASN A 32 -13.37 6.16 11.70
N ASN A 33 -12.80 5.78 12.85
CA ASN A 33 -13.07 4.54 13.58
C ASN A 33 -12.75 3.25 12.81
N GLU A 34 -11.91 3.32 11.80
CA GLU A 34 -11.46 2.20 11.00
C GLU A 34 -9.94 2.08 11.02
N PHE A 35 -9.44 0.86 10.74
CA PHE A 35 -8.00 0.62 10.65
C PHE A 35 -7.47 1.05 9.28
N TRP A 36 -6.41 1.85 9.31
CA TRP A 36 -5.69 2.34 8.15
C TRP A 36 -4.20 2.19 8.40
N PHE A 37 -3.43 2.19 7.34
CA PHE A 37 -1.98 2.32 7.45
C PHE A 37 -1.47 3.40 6.50
N LEU A 38 -0.54 4.20 7.01
CA LEU A 38 0.14 5.22 6.23
C LEU A 38 1.35 4.61 5.57
N LYS A 39 1.50 4.80 4.27
CA LYS A 39 2.72 4.53 3.52
C LYS A 39 3.51 5.83 3.38
N PHE A 40 4.73 5.83 3.89
CA PHE A 40 5.66 6.94 3.78
C PHE A 40 6.55 6.78 2.54
N PRO A 41 7.07 7.89 1.99
CA PRO A 41 8.10 7.81 0.96
C PRO A 41 9.32 7.07 1.51
N LYS A 42 9.92 6.21 0.68
CA LYS A 42 11.13 5.49 1.07
C LYS A 42 12.27 6.48 1.25
N ASN A 43 13.00 6.35 2.36
CA ASN A 43 14.20 7.14 2.58
C ASN A 43 15.32 6.62 1.69
N THR A 44 15.81 7.45 0.77
CA THR A 44 16.89 7.10 -0.17
C THR A 44 18.26 7.61 0.27
N ILE A 45 18.35 8.21 1.45
CA ILE A 45 19.62 8.69 2.02
C ILE A 45 20.51 7.48 2.31
N GLY A 46 21.68 7.42 1.66
CA GLY A 46 22.66 6.32 1.82
C GLY A 46 22.57 5.20 0.78
N MET A 47 21.64 5.25 -0.17
CA MET A 47 21.59 4.30 -1.29
C MET A 47 22.42 4.83 -2.47
N ASN A 48 23.73 4.60 -2.47
CA ASN A 48 24.67 5.10 -3.49
C ASN A 48 24.47 4.52 -4.90
N ASN A 49 23.56 3.59 -5.15
CA ASN A 49 23.44 2.86 -6.42
C ASN A 49 22.02 2.76 -6.99
N VAL A 50 21.08 3.59 -6.59
CA VAL A 50 19.76 3.58 -7.23
C VAL A 50 19.77 4.51 -8.44
N LYS A 51 20.28 4.00 -9.56
CA LYS A 51 19.96 4.54 -10.88
C LYS A 51 18.48 4.31 -11.12
N GLY A 52 17.67 5.34 -11.09
CA GLY A 52 16.28 5.25 -11.44
C GLY A 52 15.34 5.78 -10.37
N LEU A 53 14.12 5.72 -10.67
CA LEU A 53 12.90 6.17 -9.99
C LEU A 53 13.05 6.48 -8.50
N SER A 54 12.93 7.75 -8.18
CA SER A 54 12.90 8.22 -6.80
C SER A 54 11.70 7.61 -6.08
N TYR A 55 11.94 6.78 -5.08
CA TYR A 55 10.90 6.23 -4.19
C TYR A 55 10.17 7.30 -3.36
N VAL A 56 10.54 8.57 -3.51
CA VAL A 56 9.85 9.72 -2.92
C VAL A 56 8.40 9.81 -3.39
N THR A 57 8.12 9.36 -4.62
CA THR A 57 6.77 9.36 -5.21
C THR A 57 5.96 8.12 -4.85
N SER A 58 6.49 7.18 -4.06
CA SER A 58 5.79 5.91 -3.77
C SER A 58 4.38 6.08 -3.19
N PRO A 59 4.08 7.03 -2.28
CA PRO A 59 2.72 7.27 -1.80
C PRO A 59 1.77 7.73 -2.93
N LEU A 60 2.25 8.57 -3.83
CA LEU A 60 1.47 9.05 -4.97
C LEU A 60 1.20 7.91 -5.96
N SER A 61 2.21 7.09 -6.25
CA SER A 61 2.06 5.92 -7.12
C SER A 61 1.05 4.91 -6.57
N GLU A 62 1.06 4.68 -5.25
CA GLU A 62 0.07 3.83 -4.59
C GLU A 62 -1.34 4.37 -4.72
N TYR A 63 -1.51 5.67 -4.46
CA TYR A 63 -2.81 6.33 -4.60
C TYR A 63 -3.34 6.27 -6.04
N ILE A 64 -2.51 6.63 -7.02
CA ILE A 64 -2.90 6.60 -8.43
C ILE A 64 -3.21 5.17 -8.88
N GLY A 65 -2.33 4.22 -8.58
CA GLY A 65 -2.51 2.81 -8.96
C GLY A 65 -3.80 2.22 -8.41
N SER A 66 -4.08 2.39 -7.11
CA SER A 66 -5.30 1.91 -6.48
C SER A 66 -6.55 2.52 -7.12
N ASN A 67 -6.52 3.82 -7.44
CA ASN A 67 -7.66 4.48 -8.08
C ASN A 67 -7.87 4.01 -9.53
N ILE A 68 -6.82 3.76 -10.29
CA ILE A 68 -6.92 3.19 -11.64
C ILE A 68 -7.56 1.80 -11.57
N TYR A 69 -7.09 0.92 -10.69
CA TYR A 69 -7.67 -0.41 -10.54
C TYR A 69 -9.14 -0.37 -10.12
N ARG A 70 -9.53 0.57 -9.25
CA ARG A 70 -10.93 0.78 -8.86
C ARG A 70 -11.78 1.20 -10.06
N ILE A 71 -11.30 2.11 -10.91
CA ILE A 71 -11.99 2.54 -12.14
C ILE A 71 -12.16 1.36 -13.11
N LEU A 72 -11.19 0.45 -13.15
CA LEU A 72 -11.24 -0.77 -13.95
C LEU A 72 -12.15 -1.86 -13.36
N GLY A 73 -12.78 -1.61 -12.20
CA GLY A 73 -13.72 -2.53 -11.56
C GLY A 73 -13.07 -3.61 -10.69
N TYR A 74 -11.79 -3.46 -10.34
CA TYR A 74 -11.13 -4.37 -9.40
C TYR A 74 -11.43 -3.97 -7.95
N ASP A 75 -11.56 -4.97 -7.10
CA ASP A 75 -11.67 -4.78 -5.65
C ASP A 75 -10.30 -4.42 -5.07
N VAL A 76 -10.16 -3.20 -4.61
CA VAL A 76 -8.93 -2.63 -4.06
C VAL A 76 -9.23 -1.89 -2.78
N HIS A 77 -8.22 -1.76 -1.92
CA HIS A 77 -8.39 -0.97 -0.72
C HIS A 77 -8.64 0.52 -1.04
N GLU A 78 -9.42 1.16 -0.21
CA GLU A 78 -9.61 2.60 -0.26
C GLU A 78 -8.31 3.31 0.05
N THR A 79 -7.99 4.37 -0.70
CA THR A 79 -6.77 5.15 -0.51
C THR A 79 -7.08 6.63 -0.43
N ILE A 80 -6.35 7.32 0.45
CA ILE A 80 -6.44 8.77 0.65
C ILE A 80 -5.03 9.35 0.61
N LEU A 81 -4.82 10.36 -0.21
CA LEU A 81 -3.58 11.12 -0.23
C LEU A 81 -3.62 12.22 0.82
N GLY A 82 -2.59 12.32 1.63
CA GLY A 82 -2.51 13.30 2.71
C GLY A 82 -1.09 13.63 3.11
N VAL A 83 -0.95 14.29 4.24
CA VAL A 83 0.35 14.65 4.84
C VAL A 83 0.45 14.08 6.25
N CYS A 84 1.67 13.87 6.72
CA CYS A 84 1.96 13.48 8.09
C CYS A 84 3.31 14.06 8.51
N PHE A 85 3.38 14.64 9.71
CA PHE A 85 4.62 15.12 10.31
C PHE A 85 5.42 13.93 10.88
N ASP A 86 6.67 13.79 10.46
CA ASP A 86 7.54 12.66 10.88
C ASP A 86 8.45 12.99 12.07
N GLY A 87 8.20 14.11 12.75
CA GLY A 87 9.04 14.65 13.81
C GLY A 87 10.09 15.67 13.31
N LYS A 88 10.31 15.75 12.00
CA LYS A 88 11.26 16.70 11.39
C LYS A 88 10.61 17.58 10.32
N ARG A 89 9.75 17.01 9.51
CA ARG A 89 9.08 17.68 8.37
C ARG A 89 7.79 16.99 8.01
N TYR A 90 6.94 17.71 7.31
CA TYR A 90 5.76 17.10 6.67
C TYR A 90 6.19 16.25 5.46
N LYS A 91 5.61 15.07 5.38
CA LYS A 91 5.77 14.15 4.25
C LYS A 91 4.42 13.88 3.61
N VAL A 92 4.39 13.79 2.30
CA VAL A 92 3.23 13.26 1.59
C VAL A 92 3.13 11.77 1.88
N VAL A 93 1.95 11.31 2.28
CA VAL A 93 1.66 9.92 2.63
C VAL A 93 0.42 9.44 1.88
N CYS A 94 0.34 8.13 1.65
CA CYS A 94 -0.86 7.47 1.21
C CYS A 94 -1.44 6.68 2.38
N ALA A 95 -2.61 7.07 2.85
CA ALA A 95 -3.38 6.28 3.79
C ALA A 95 -4.12 5.19 3.00
N CYS A 96 -3.92 3.94 3.39
CA CYS A 96 -4.56 2.78 2.80
C CYS A 96 -5.46 2.15 3.87
N LYS A 97 -6.74 1.95 3.55
CA LYS A 97 -7.67 1.28 4.44
C LYS A 97 -7.29 -0.20 4.57
N ASP A 98 -7.30 -0.72 5.80
CA ASP A 98 -7.00 -2.12 6.03
C ASP A 98 -8.11 -3.00 5.43
N PHE A 99 -7.73 -4.09 4.79
CA PHE A 99 -8.66 -5.11 4.32
C PHE A 99 -9.29 -5.89 5.47
N ILE A 100 -8.54 -6.04 6.56
CA ILE A 100 -9.00 -6.75 7.74
C ILE A 100 -9.92 -5.82 8.52
N LYS A 101 -11.21 -6.11 8.47
CA LYS A 101 -12.17 -5.56 9.42
C LYS A 101 -11.85 -6.15 10.80
N ASP A 102 -12.43 -5.62 11.85
CA ASP A 102 -12.15 -6.01 13.24
C ASP A 102 -12.51 -7.46 13.59
N ASP A 103 -12.32 -8.36 12.64
CA ASP A 103 -12.57 -9.79 12.77
C ASP A 103 -11.28 -10.50 13.20
N LYS A 104 -11.25 -10.98 14.44
CA LYS A 104 -10.12 -11.70 15.02
C LYS A 104 -9.73 -12.98 14.26
N ASN A 105 -10.60 -13.42 13.33
CA ASN A 105 -10.39 -14.61 12.52
C ASN A 105 -9.81 -14.32 11.13
N GLN A 106 -9.56 -13.05 10.80
CA GLN A 106 -8.98 -12.66 9.53
C GLN A 106 -7.52 -12.22 9.72
N PHE A 107 -6.64 -12.70 8.86
CA PHE A 107 -5.24 -12.28 8.83
C PHE A 107 -4.71 -12.25 7.40
N LEU A 108 -3.77 -11.35 7.15
CA LEU A 108 -3.11 -11.25 5.86
C LEU A 108 -1.91 -12.20 5.81
N ILE A 109 -1.91 -13.09 4.82
CA ILE A 109 -0.79 -13.99 4.58
C ILE A 109 0.00 -13.45 3.38
N PRO A 110 1.32 -13.28 3.48
CA PRO A 110 2.14 -12.96 2.32
C PRO A 110 1.99 -14.02 1.23
N TYR A 111 1.83 -13.60 -0.01
CA TYR A 111 1.72 -14.53 -1.16
C TYR A 111 2.84 -15.57 -1.19
N THR A 112 4.05 -15.19 -0.77
CA THR A 112 5.21 -16.10 -0.68
C THR A 112 5.02 -17.23 0.33
N ALA A 113 4.20 -17.02 1.38
CA ALA A 113 3.86 -18.06 2.34
C ALA A 113 2.82 -19.04 1.76
N LEU A 114 1.84 -18.53 1.01
CA LEU A 114 0.86 -19.36 0.29
C LEU A 114 1.50 -20.27 -0.77
N ARG A 115 2.62 -19.85 -1.36
CA ARG A 115 3.30 -20.59 -2.43
C ARG A 115 3.85 -21.95 -1.99
N LYS A 116 4.06 -22.17 -0.69
CA LYS A 116 4.61 -23.42 -0.16
C LYS A 116 3.56 -24.52 0.01
N ASP A 117 2.28 -24.13 0.18
CA ASP A 117 1.22 -25.05 0.63
C ASP A 117 0.03 -25.19 -0.35
N THR A 118 0.06 -24.52 -1.52
CA THR A 118 -1.11 -24.45 -2.38
C THR A 118 -1.09 -25.45 -3.54
N ASN A 119 -2.30 -25.98 -3.83
CA ASN A 119 -2.63 -26.81 -4.98
C ASN A 119 -2.08 -26.20 -6.29
N PRO A 120 -1.32 -26.97 -7.11
CA PRO A 120 -0.73 -26.50 -8.37
C PRO A 120 -1.73 -25.86 -9.33
N ALA A 121 -2.98 -26.33 -9.38
CA ALA A 121 -4.02 -25.77 -10.24
C ALA A 121 -4.44 -24.35 -9.83
N LEU A 122 -4.50 -24.05 -8.53
CA LEU A 122 -4.78 -22.72 -8.04
C LEU A 122 -3.63 -21.75 -8.35
N MET A 123 -2.41 -22.23 -8.23
CA MET A 123 -1.21 -21.47 -8.57
C MET A 123 -1.16 -21.10 -10.05
N GLU A 124 -1.53 -22.01 -10.93
CA GLU A 124 -1.58 -21.77 -12.37
C GLU A 124 -2.64 -20.72 -12.73
N LYS A 125 -3.81 -20.81 -12.10
CA LYS A 125 -4.87 -19.82 -12.25
C LYS A 125 -4.43 -18.43 -11.79
N MET A 126 -3.77 -18.32 -10.64
CA MET A 126 -3.25 -17.05 -10.12
C MET A 126 -2.13 -16.48 -11.00
N LYS A 127 -1.23 -17.32 -11.54
CA LYS A 127 -0.21 -16.88 -12.50
C LYS A 127 -0.83 -16.27 -13.75
N ARG A 128 -1.90 -16.85 -14.31
CA ARG A 128 -2.62 -16.28 -15.46
C ARG A 128 -3.19 -14.91 -15.15
N TYR A 129 -3.82 -14.72 -13.98
CA TYR A 129 -4.33 -13.41 -13.56
C TYR A 129 -3.22 -12.37 -13.41
N LEU A 130 -2.11 -12.73 -12.77
CA LEU A 130 -0.94 -11.84 -12.63
C LEU A 130 -0.32 -11.49 -13.99
N TYR A 131 -0.28 -12.44 -14.93
CA TYR A 131 0.25 -12.20 -16.27
C TYR A 131 -0.65 -11.27 -17.08
N GLN A 132 -1.97 -11.44 -17.00
CA GLN A 132 -2.93 -10.53 -17.62
C GLN A 132 -2.84 -9.12 -17.02
N LEU A 133 -2.68 -9.00 -15.72
CA LEU A 133 -2.43 -7.73 -15.01
C LEU A 133 -1.15 -7.04 -15.49
N LEU A 134 -0.07 -7.79 -15.67
CA LEU A 134 1.21 -7.28 -16.19
C LEU A 134 1.10 -6.79 -17.63
N ILE A 135 0.34 -7.48 -18.48
CA ILE A 135 0.08 -7.06 -19.86
C ILE A 135 -0.72 -5.76 -19.88
N LEU A 136 -1.78 -5.67 -19.08
CA LEU A 136 -2.57 -4.44 -18.95
C LEU A 136 -1.73 -3.27 -18.45
N MET A 137 -0.89 -3.48 -17.45
CA MET A 137 0.04 -2.44 -16.99
C MET A 137 1.01 -1.99 -18.08
N ARG A 138 1.55 -2.89 -18.90
CA ARG A 138 2.42 -2.52 -20.03
C ARG A 138 1.69 -1.70 -21.09
N LEU A 139 0.42 -2.00 -21.37
CA LEU A 139 -0.37 -1.25 -22.35
C LEU A 139 -0.76 0.16 -21.88
N PHE A 140 -0.83 0.39 -20.57
CA PHE A 140 -1.19 1.69 -20.01
C PHE A 140 0.01 2.58 -19.66
N PHE A 141 1.22 2.02 -19.56
CA PHE A 141 2.44 2.74 -19.18
C PHE A 141 3.53 2.71 -20.28
N SER A 142 3.18 2.28 -21.47
CA SER A 142 3.95 2.50 -22.71
C SER A 142 3.41 3.71 -23.42
#